data_0d39466eecfd12a8c15d2773e5d48741
#
_entry.id   0d39466eecfd12a8c15d2773e5d48741
#
_cell.length_a   1.000
_cell.length_b   1.000
_cell.length_c   1.000
_cell.angle_alpha   90.00
_cell.angle_beta   90.00
_cell.angle_gamma   90.00
#
_symmetry.space_group_name_H-M   'P 1'
#
loop_
_entity.id
_entity.type
_entity.pdbx_description
1 polymer ?
#
loop_
_entity_poly.entity_id
_entity_poly.type
_entity_poly.pdbx_seq_one_letter_code
_entity_poly.pdbx_strand_id
1 'polypeptide(L)'
;MEKKAKAATESGVLILIIAAILAALNLLGVFGIHKRYDTTKNERFTLSKGSGNLLRSMKQNMQVDAYVTKGLPKLDAFVRDLRDLLQEYKEQSGGKFDYQIIEAKTDEEKKAAKDAGLIEQPFGEASDTEEKAAVAQGYMGLVLKYGAEKDAIKFMSPGESSGMEFWITNKIREVRDKADNLKHKIGVLTGDDEMKLTDANLVPAQSGKPSMQQIITQNFPFYVFQDVDLKGGDSEIDGDLDGLIITQPGKDLTEKELRRIDQFVLKGKSLAIFASAANEKENDATMTATLNTRGLEKLLDGYGITMNKDVVLDFGRMFHLSMLTQGGIATKPFPDMIDVQDDTRFTGNEMLLDTSFPGFFRLPEIVIPMASSLVTHPEKQPEAKVSIIARSTPRSIVETGDTVDLTPYKKWAAKGAWAQYGLAAQLEGTIKTAFPTGDKMGIDTPDKSAKTARVFVVSSSEFLANPFARAGNGTEMKQFGMNMPMGQDKDLEQLAGPYAQQALTQTILCFKNTLDWLSGDTDLLAVSAKIIQDPNLVYGDVSKPSFGDNESEEQLRKRDDEMKQARKHTQDSVTWVLTLGIPILFALYGVLRWRLRESARANVSLA
;
A
#
# COMPACT_ATOMS: atom_id res chain seq x y z
N MET A 1 -5.03 47.35 61.46
CA MET A 1 -3.81 46.57 61.08
C MET A 1 -4.12 45.09 60.81
N GLU A 2 -5.05 44.48 61.53
CA GLU A 2 -5.40 43.03 61.37
C GLU A 2 -5.96 42.65 60.01
N LYS A 3 -6.81 43.47 59.36
CA LYS A 3 -7.36 43.16 58.04
C LYS A 3 -6.32 43.12 56.93
N LYS A 4 -5.26 43.97 56.98
CA LYS A 4 -4.15 43.95 56.02
C LYS A 4 -3.23 42.74 56.25
N ALA A 5 -3.00 42.34 57.51
CA ALA A 5 -2.24 41.14 57.83
C ALA A 5 -2.95 39.88 57.34
N LYS A 6 -4.27 39.77 57.58
CA LYS A 6 -5.09 38.63 57.12
C LYS A 6 -5.10 38.50 55.58
N ALA A 7 -5.26 39.61 54.85
CA ALA A 7 -5.21 39.61 53.37
C ALA A 7 -3.81 39.26 52.84
N ALA A 8 -2.74 39.67 53.52
CA ALA A 8 -1.38 39.27 53.14
C ALA A 8 -1.11 37.78 53.37
N THR A 9 -1.64 37.23 54.48
CA THR A 9 -1.53 35.80 54.77
C THR A 9 -2.32 34.94 53.77
N GLU A 10 -3.55 35.34 53.44
CA GLU A 10 -4.37 34.65 52.45
C GLU A 10 -3.72 34.67 51.04
N SER A 11 -3.14 35.80 50.65
CA SER A 11 -2.40 35.90 49.37
C SER A 11 -1.12 35.06 49.40
N GLY A 12 -0.39 35.00 50.52
CA GLY A 12 0.80 34.17 50.67
C GLY A 12 0.48 32.67 50.60
N VAL A 13 -0.61 32.25 51.26
CA VAL A 13 -1.08 30.85 51.20
C VAL A 13 -1.52 30.49 49.77
N LEU A 14 -2.20 31.39 49.04
CA LEU A 14 -2.60 31.15 47.65
C LEU A 14 -1.38 30.99 46.72
N ILE A 15 -0.35 31.82 46.91
CA ILE A 15 0.89 31.72 46.13
C ILE A 15 1.61 30.39 46.41
N LEU A 16 1.64 29.95 47.70
CA LEU A 16 2.23 28.67 48.06
C LEU A 16 1.47 27.48 47.47
N ILE A 17 0.15 27.54 47.44
CA ILE A 17 -0.69 26.50 46.80
C ILE A 17 -0.44 26.44 45.29
N ILE A 18 -0.37 27.60 44.63
CA ILE A 18 -0.06 27.67 43.18
C ILE A 18 1.35 27.12 42.89
N ALA A 19 2.33 27.49 43.72
CA ALA A 19 3.69 26.97 43.58
C ALA A 19 3.75 25.45 43.80
N ALA A 20 3.01 24.94 44.80
CA ALA A 20 2.91 23.49 45.03
C ALA A 20 2.22 22.75 43.91
N ILE A 21 1.15 23.31 43.32
CA ILE A 21 0.48 22.75 42.15
C ILE A 21 1.42 22.74 40.91
N LEU A 22 2.15 23.82 40.67
CA LEU A 22 3.13 23.90 39.60
C LEU A 22 4.29 22.91 39.80
N ALA A 23 4.78 22.77 41.03
CA ALA A 23 5.78 21.76 41.37
C ALA A 23 5.26 20.33 41.20
N ALA A 24 4.03 20.06 41.64
CA ALA A 24 3.38 18.76 41.44
C ALA A 24 3.14 18.45 39.94
N LEU A 25 2.71 19.43 39.14
CA LEU A 25 2.56 19.28 37.67
C LEU A 25 3.92 19.05 37.00
N ASN A 26 4.98 19.72 37.42
CA ASN A 26 6.34 19.47 36.91
C ASN A 26 6.84 18.07 37.32
N LEU A 27 6.63 17.66 38.57
CA LEU A 27 6.97 16.31 39.05
C LEU A 27 6.17 15.23 38.30
N LEU A 28 4.88 15.44 38.10
CA LEU A 28 4.06 14.57 37.26
C LEU A 28 4.54 14.56 35.80
N GLY A 29 5.05 15.67 35.27
CA GLY A 29 5.66 15.76 33.96
C GLY A 29 7.02 15.05 33.84
N VAL A 30 7.79 15.00 34.93
CA VAL A 30 9.13 14.36 34.94
C VAL A 30 9.06 12.86 35.31
N PHE A 31 8.18 12.48 36.25
CA PHE A 31 8.05 11.12 36.76
C PHE A 31 6.73 10.44 36.44
N GLY A 32 5.79 11.16 35.84
CA GLY A 32 4.45 10.67 35.52
C GLY A 32 4.34 10.20 34.10
N ILE A 33 3.23 9.58 33.82
CA ILE A 33 2.81 8.94 32.60
C ILE A 33 3.08 9.82 31.36
N HIS A 34 4.21 9.61 30.70
CA HIS A 34 4.48 10.20 29.40
C HIS A 34 3.65 9.47 28.34
N LYS A 35 2.34 9.69 28.31
CA LYS A 35 1.53 9.27 27.16
C LYS A 35 1.73 10.27 26.03
N ARG A 36 2.51 9.88 25.06
CA ARG A 36 2.63 10.60 23.79
C ARG A 36 1.35 10.32 22.99
N TYR A 37 0.60 11.35 22.64
CA TYR A 37 -0.53 11.24 21.74
C TYR A 37 -0.12 11.77 20.37
N ASP A 38 -0.11 10.88 19.40
CA ASP A 38 0.11 11.27 18.01
C ASP A 38 -1.20 11.82 17.45
N THR A 39 -1.20 13.11 17.14
CA THR A 39 -2.36 13.80 16.56
C THR A 39 -2.28 13.89 15.03
N THR A 40 -1.26 13.27 14.42
CA THR A 40 -1.14 13.24 12.96
C THR A 40 -2.16 12.26 12.37
N LYS A 41 -2.72 12.59 11.20
CA LYS A 41 -3.75 11.79 10.53
C LYS A 41 -3.31 10.33 10.28
N ASN A 42 -2.01 10.09 10.12
CA ASN A 42 -1.42 8.78 9.80
C ASN A 42 -0.64 8.16 10.96
N GLU A 43 -0.80 8.66 12.19
CA GLU A 43 -0.05 8.19 13.37
C GLU A 43 1.46 8.07 13.08
N ARG A 44 2.02 9.12 12.43
CA ARG A 44 3.38 9.13 11.88
C ARG A 44 4.47 8.86 12.91
N PHE A 45 4.25 9.30 14.14
CA PHE A 45 5.20 9.21 15.25
C PHE A 45 4.87 8.10 16.26
N THR A 46 3.89 7.25 15.94
CA THR A 46 3.51 6.09 16.77
C THR A 46 3.73 4.83 15.96
N LEU A 47 4.46 3.87 16.54
CA LEU A 47 4.69 2.59 15.88
C LEU A 47 3.37 1.87 15.60
N SER A 48 3.22 1.28 14.42
CA SER A 48 2.03 0.52 14.06
C SER A 48 1.83 -0.69 15.00
N LYS A 49 0.58 -1.11 15.18
CA LYS A 49 0.27 -2.30 15.98
C LYS A 49 1.00 -3.54 15.45
N GLY A 50 1.14 -3.66 14.13
CA GLY A 50 1.85 -4.75 13.49
C GLY A 50 3.32 -4.82 13.87
N SER A 51 4.03 -3.69 13.77
CA SER A 51 5.43 -3.60 14.22
C SER A 51 5.56 -3.95 15.70
N GLY A 52 4.66 -3.41 16.55
CA GLY A 52 4.65 -3.72 17.98
C GLY A 52 4.39 -5.21 18.28
N ASN A 53 3.46 -5.85 17.57
CA ASN A 53 3.17 -7.28 17.73
C ASN A 53 4.36 -8.13 17.27
N LEU A 54 4.97 -7.80 16.13
CA LEU A 54 6.19 -8.45 15.64
C LEU A 54 7.29 -8.44 16.72
N LEU A 55 7.59 -7.26 17.28
CA LEU A 55 8.62 -7.09 18.30
C LEU A 55 8.35 -7.94 19.55
N ARG A 56 7.11 -7.91 20.05
CA ARG A 56 6.72 -8.71 21.24
C ARG A 56 6.76 -10.21 20.98
N SER A 57 6.53 -10.65 19.74
CA SER A 57 6.56 -12.08 19.35
C SER A 57 7.97 -12.64 19.20
N MET A 58 9.01 -11.80 19.11
CA MET A 58 10.40 -12.24 18.97
C MET A 58 10.84 -13.15 20.12
N LYS A 59 11.56 -14.22 19.82
CA LYS A 59 12.10 -15.17 20.81
C LYS A 59 13.41 -14.71 21.43
N GLN A 60 14.19 -13.91 20.69
CA GLN A 60 15.50 -13.40 21.08
C GLN A 60 15.52 -11.88 21.02
N ASN A 61 16.60 -11.27 21.50
CA ASN A 61 16.76 -9.82 21.44
C ASN A 61 17.30 -9.37 20.08
N MET A 62 16.72 -8.32 19.54
CA MET A 62 17.19 -7.61 18.35
C MET A 62 18.10 -6.47 18.76
N GLN A 63 19.29 -6.41 18.21
CA GLN A 63 20.22 -5.29 18.34
C GLN A 63 20.34 -4.57 17.01
N VAL A 64 20.18 -3.24 16.99
CA VAL A 64 20.29 -2.42 15.78
C VAL A 64 21.40 -1.39 15.93
N ASP A 65 22.36 -1.41 15.00
CA ASP A 65 23.43 -0.43 14.89
C ASP A 65 23.07 0.53 13.72
N ALA A 66 22.69 1.76 14.04
CA ALA A 66 22.34 2.77 13.06
C ALA A 66 23.58 3.63 12.72
N TYR A 67 24.14 3.42 11.55
CA TYR A 67 25.25 4.21 11.04
C TYR A 67 24.70 5.43 10.31
N VAL A 68 25.05 6.61 10.79
CA VAL A 68 24.50 7.89 10.30
C VAL A 68 25.58 8.92 10.05
N THR A 69 25.32 9.80 9.08
CA THR A 69 26.11 11.00 8.82
C THR A 69 25.32 12.24 9.25
N LYS A 70 25.99 13.20 9.89
CA LYS A 70 25.41 14.44 10.40
C LYS A 70 26.12 15.66 9.83
N GLY A 71 25.59 16.84 10.13
CA GLY A 71 26.19 18.12 9.79
C GLY A 71 25.58 18.80 8.57
N LEU A 72 24.53 18.23 7.97
CA LEU A 72 23.69 18.88 6.97
C LEU A 72 22.24 18.93 7.49
N PRO A 73 21.51 20.05 7.38
CA PRO A 73 20.18 20.23 7.99
C PRO A 73 19.18 19.12 7.66
N LYS A 74 19.14 18.66 6.41
CA LYS A 74 18.25 17.57 5.99
C LYS A 74 18.66 16.22 6.59
N LEU A 75 19.97 15.94 6.70
CA LEU A 75 20.46 14.71 7.34
C LEU A 75 20.17 14.72 8.83
N ASP A 76 20.39 15.86 9.50
CA ASP A 76 20.15 16.01 10.93
C ASP A 76 18.66 15.83 11.27
N ALA A 77 17.75 16.32 10.41
CA ALA A 77 16.32 16.09 10.56
C ALA A 77 15.98 14.59 10.41
N PHE A 78 16.48 13.94 9.36
CA PHE A 78 16.28 12.52 9.14
C PHE A 78 16.83 11.65 10.28
N VAL A 79 18.03 11.94 10.77
CA VAL A 79 18.64 11.22 11.91
C VAL A 79 17.83 11.38 13.18
N ARG A 80 17.22 12.54 13.40
CA ARG A 80 16.32 12.77 14.54
C ARG A 80 15.06 11.92 14.39
N ASP A 81 14.41 11.93 13.23
CA ASP A 81 13.20 11.13 12.95
C ASP A 81 13.50 9.63 13.08
N LEU A 82 14.64 9.17 12.57
CA LEU A 82 15.10 7.79 12.71
C LEU A 82 15.32 7.41 14.19
N ARG A 83 15.96 8.28 14.97
CA ARG A 83 16.17 8.04 16.41
C ARG A 83 14.86 7.93 17.14
N ASP A 84 13.92 8.83 16.88
CA ASP A 84 12.60 8.83 17.51
C ASP A 84 11.85 7.54 17.17
N LEU A 85 11.90 7.09 15.92
CA LEU A 85 11.30 5.83 15.49
C LEU A 85 11.96 4.62 16.16
N LEU A 86 13.29 4.53 16.20
CA LEU A 86 14.01 3.43 16.88
C LEU A 86 13.73 3.41 18.39
N GLN A 87 13.50 4.57 19.01
CA GLN A 87 13.09 4.65 20.39
C GLN A 87 11.68 4.06 20.60
N GLU A 88 10.74 4.33 19.70
CA GLU A 88 9.41 3.70 19.71
C GLU A 88 9.49 2.16 19.59
N TYR A 89 10.38 1.65 18.70
CA TYR A 89 10.65 0.21 18.60
C TYR A 89 11.12 -0.36 19.93
N LYS A 90 12.06 0.32 20.61
CA LYS A 90 12.58 -0.09 21.91
C LYS A 90 11.48 -0.12 22.97
N GLU A 91 10.67 0.93 23.06
CA GLU A 91 9.60 1.04 24.06
C GLU A 91 8.50 -0.02 23.86
N GLN A 92 8.11 -0.28 22.61
CA GLN A 92 7.04 -1.24 22.31
C GLN A 92 7.49 -2.70 22.29
N SER A 93 8.80 -2.96 22.27
CA SER A 93 9.37 -4.32 22.21
C SER A 93 9.24 -5.13 23.50
N GLY A 94 8.93 -4.49 24.63
CA GLY A 94 8.98 -5.14 25.94
C GLY A 94 10.40 -5.60 26.34
N GLY A 95 11.42 -4.87 25.89
CA GLY A 95 12.83 -5.14 26.19
C GLY A 95 13.54 -6.07 25.19
N LYS A 96 12.86 -6.46 24.11
CA LYS A 96 13.43 -7.36 23.08
C LYS A 96 14.10 -6.63 21.92
N PHE A 97 14.16 -5.31 21.94
CA PHE A 97 14.80 -4.49 20.93
C PHE A 97 15.68 -3.43 21.58
N ASP A 98 16.90 -3.30 21.12
CA ASP A 98 17.81 -2.23 21.52
C ASP A 98 18.53 -1.66 20.31
N TYR A 99 19.01 -0.42 20.41
CA TYR A 99 19.69 0.24 19.31
C TYR A 99 20.79 1.17 19.78
N GLN A 100 21.75 1.44 18.90
CA GLN A 100 22.75 2.50 19.06
C GLN A 100 22.90 3.29 17.77
N ILE A 101 23.19 4.59 17.92
CA ILE A 101 23.45 5.47 16.79
C ILE A 101 24.95 5.72 16.71
N ILE A 102 25.55 5.35 15.58
CA ILE A 102 26.97 5.42 15.33
C ILE A 102 27.21 6.47 14.22
N GLU A 103 27.98 7.48 14.52
CA GLU A 103 28.47 8.43 13.52
C GLU A 103 29.86 7.99 13.10
N ALA A 104 29.97 7.33 11.92
CA ALA A 104 31.24 6.74 11.45
C ALA A 104 32.26 7.82 11.06
N LYS A 105 32.98 8.35 12.06
CA LYS A 105 34.01 9.39 11.88
C LYS A 105 35.41 8.83 11.72
N THR A 106 35.72 7.76 12.47
CA THR A 106 37.04 7.13 12.45
C THR A 106 37.14 6.11 11.31
N ASP A 107 38.37 5.84 10.86
CA ASP A 107 38.60 4.83 9.83
C ASP A 107 38.17 3.43 10.27
N GLU A 108 38.23 3.13 11.57
CA GLU A 108 37.79 1.87 12.17
C GLU A 108 36.25 1.76 12.08
N GLU A 109 35.50 2.82 12.40
CA GLU A 109 34.03 2.85 12.32
C GLU A 109 33.57 2.77 10.86
N LYS A 110 34.25 3.47 9.95
CA LYS A 110 33.96 3.39 8.49
C LYS A 110 34.21 1.99 7.96
N LYS A 111 35.32 1.35 8.39
CA LYS A 111 35.62 -0.03 8.03
C LYS A 111 34.55 -0.98 8.58
N ALA A 112 34.14 -0.82 9.83
CA ALA A 112 33.08 -1.63 10.44
C ALA A 112 31.74 -1.48 9.70
N ALA A 113 31.40 -0.26 9.25
CA ALA A 113 30.22 -0.01 8.43
C ALA A 113 30.30 -0.73 7.07
N LYS A 114 31.44 -0.63 6.39
CA LYS A 114 31.70 -1.29 5.11
C LYS A 114 31.70 -2.82 5.24
N ASP A 115 32.34 -3.35 6.25
CA ASP A 115 32.39 -4.81 6.54
C ASP A 115 31.00 -5.35 6.90
N ALA A 116 30.11 -4.50 7.42
CA ALA A 116 28.71 -4.81 7.65
C ALA A 116 27.83 -4.71 6.37
N GLY A 117 28.41 -4.35 5.23
CA GLY A 117 27.73 -4.27 3.93
C GLY A 117 27.02 -2.95 3.65
N LEU A 118 27.27 -1.90 4.45
CA LEU A 118 26.71 -0.58 4.21
C LEU A 118 27.43 0.11 3.05
N ILE A 119 26.67 0.97 2.34
CA ILE A 119 27.15 1.69 1.17
C ILE A 119 27.49 3.13 1.57
N GLU A 120 28.73 3.55 1.33
CA GLU A 120 29.12 4.94 1.50
C GLU A 120 28.57 5.79 0.34
N GLN A 121 27.93 6.91 0.68
CA GLN A 121 27.28 7.80 -0.29
C GLN A 121 27.72 9.25 -0.09
N PRO A 122 27.80 10.04 -1.18
CA PRO A 122 27.94 11.47 -1.09
C PRO A 122 26.60 12.12 -0.74
N PHE A 123 26.56 12.93 0.31
CA PHE A 123 25.44 13.76 0.68
C PHE A 123 25.76 15.21 0.34
N GLY A 124 24.95 15.84 -0.51
CA GLY A 124 25.12 17.23 -0.91
C GLY A 124 23.84 18.02 -0.65
N GLU A 125 24.00 19.25 -0.18
CA GLU A 125 22.93 20.25 -0.14
C GLU A 125 23.29 21.39 -1.09
N ALA A 126 22.43 21.65 -2.08
CA ALA A 126 22.51 22.88 -2.86
C ALA A 126 21.99 24.02 -1.99
N SER A 127 22.82 25.03 -1.75
CA SER A 127 22.40 26.27 -1.09
C SER A 127 22.02 27.26 -2.15
N ASP A 128 20.82 27.85 -2.05
CA ASP A 128 20.37 28.92 -2.93
C ASP A 128 21.18 30.23 -2.74
N THR A 129 22.06 30.29 -1.72
CA THR A 129 22.79 31.50 -1.31
C THR A 129 24.30 31.36 -1.33
N GLU A 130 24.88 30.18 -1.50
CA GLU A 130 26.33 29.96 -1.52
C GLU A 130 26.78 29.24 -2.80
N GLU A 131 27.86 29.73 -3.40
CA GLU A 131 28.47 29.18 -4.62
C GLU A 131 29.13 27.79 -4.44
N LYS A 132 29.13 27.23 -3.23
CA LYS A 132 29.69 25.90 -2.93
C LYS A 132 28.66 24.99 -2.28
N ALA A 133 28.27 23.93 -2.98
CA ALA A 133 27.52 22.83 -2.39
C ALA A 133 28.37 22.15 -1.30
N ALA A 134 27.87 22.08 -0.08
CA ALA A 134 28.48 21.25 0.95
C ALA A 134 28.25 19.78 0.63
N VAL A 135 29.32 18.99 0.44
CA VAL A 135 29.26 17.56 0.18
C VAL A 135 29.96 16.82 1.32
N ALA A 136 29.22 15.94 1.99
CA ALA A 136 29.76 15.05 3.01
C ALA A 136 29.70 13.61 2.51
N GLN A 137 30.81 12.86 2.60
CA GLN A 137 30.84 11.41 2.35
C GLN A 137 30.50 10.70 3.66
N GLY A 138 29.63 9.69 3.59
CA GLY A 138 29.28 8.94 4.79
C GLY A 138 28.26 7.84 4.59
N TYR A 139 27.67 7.42 5.71
CA TYR A 139 26.75 6.28 5.77
C TYR A 139 25.37 6.73 6.27
N MET A 140 24.34 6.08 5.75
CA MET A 140 22.96 6.21 6.22
C MET A 140 22.30 4.83 6.09
N GLY A 141 22.53 3.95 7.07
CA GLY A 141 22.04 2.58 7.01
C GLY A 141 21.95 1.93 8.39
N LEU A 142 21.29 0.78 8.45
CA LEU A 142 21.05 0.02 9.68
C LEU A 142 21.64 -1.38 9.56
N VAL A 143 22.30 -1.85 10.61
CA VAL A 143 22.74 -3.23 10.77
C VAL A 143 21.91 -3.88 11.86
N LEU A 144 21.19 -4.94 11.52
CA LEU A 144 20.32 -5.66 12.45
C LEU A 144 20.96 -7.00 12.82
N LYS A 145 20.92 -7.34 14.10
CA LYS A 145 21.48 -8.58 14.65
C LYS A 145 20.40 -9.26 15.50
N TYR A 146 20.12 -10.52 15.23
CA TYR A 146 19.15 -11.32 15.95
C TYR A 146 19.66 -12.75 16.11
N GLY A 147 20.04 -13.15 17.31
CA GLY A 147 20.72 -14.41 17.53
C GLY A 147 22.04 -14.50 16.78
N ALA A 148 22.19 -15.51 15.92
CA ALA A 148 23.35 -15.69 15.06
C ALA A 148 23.21 -14.97 13.70
N GLU A 149 22.01 -14.52 13.35
CA GLU A 149 21.75 -13.87 12.06
C GLU A 149 22.08 -12.38 12.14
N LYS A 150 22.65 -11.87 11.04
CA LYS A 150 22.98 -10.46 10.85
C LYS A 150 22.66 -10.08 9.41
N ASP A 151 21.98 -8.95 9.24
CA ASP A 151 21.72 -8.36 7.93
C ASP A 151 21.63 -6.83 8.02
N ALA A 152 21.57 -6.14 6.87
CA ALA A 152 21.63 -4.69 6.86
C ALA A 152 20.65 -4.07 5.86
N ILE A 153 20.10 -2.92 6.25
CA ILE A 153 19.57 -1.95 5.28
C ILE A 153 20.77 -1.13 4.83
N LYS A 154 21.26 -1.41 3.63
CA LYS A 154 22.54 -0.90 3.13
C LYS A 154 22.57 0.62 2.99
N PHE A 155 21.42 1.20 2.66
CA PHE A 155 21.23 2.65 2.52
C PHE A 155 19.77 3.02 2.75
N MET A 156 19.54 4.13 3.44
CA MET A 156 18.24 4.76 3.64
C MET A 156 18.30 6.19 3.09
N SER A 157 17.45 6.51 2.14
CA SER A 157 17.40 7.85 1.54
C SER A 157 16.81 8.86 2.52
N PRO A 158 17.51 9.98 2.83
CA PRO A 158 16.96 11.04 3.67
C PRO A 158 15.69 11.71 3.10
N GLY A 159 15.45 11.57 1.79
CA GLY A 159 14.22 12.04 1.14
C GLY A 159 13.00 11.14 1.33
N GLU A 160 13.19 9.91 1.83
CA GLU A 160 12.14 8.88 1.95
C GLU A 160 11.79 8.57 3.42
N SER A 161 11.75 9.60 4.26
CA SER A 161 11.49 9.42 5.70
C SER A 161 10.13 8.82 6.01
N SER A 162 9.14 9.00 5.14
CA SER A 162 7.77 8.48 5.33
C SER A 162 7.66 6.96 5.32
N GLY A 163 8.60 6.25 4.68
CA GLY A 163 8.62 4.79 4.57
C GLY A 163 9.52 4.07 5.58
N MET A 164 10.18 4.76 6.50
CA MET A 164 11.18 4.16 7.39
C MET A 164 10.64 2.98 8.20
N GLU A 165 9.46 3.10 8.78
CA GLU A 165 8.87 2.01 9.57
C GLU A 165 8.66 0.76 8.74
N PHE A 166 8.17 0.90 7.52
CA PHE A 166 7.97 -0.24 6.62
C PHE A 166 9.29 -1.00 6.36
N TRP A 167 10.32 -0.29 5.92
CA TRP A 167 11.59 -0.92 5.59
C TRP A 167 12.27 -1.54 6.80
N ILE A 168 12.25 -0.85 7.95
CA ILE A 168 12.83 -1.36 9.19
C ILE A 168 12.06 -2.59 9.68
N THR A 169 10.74 -2.55 9.73
CA THR A 169 9.93 -3.68 10.21
C THR A 169 10.04 -4.91 9.30
N ASN A 170 10.02 -4.71 7.97
CA ASN A 170 10.24 -5.83 7.05
C ASN A 170 11.64 -6.42 7.19
N LYS A 171 12.68 -5.60 7.40
CA LYS A 171 14.03 -6.10 7.65
C LYS A 171 14.14 -6.83 9.01
N ILE A 172 13.47 -6.34 10.05
CA ILE A 172 13.36 -7.04 11.34
C ILE A 172 12.70 -8.42 11.14
N ARG A 173 11.59 -8.46 10.39
CA ARG A 173 10.89 -9.71 10.05
C ARG A 173 11.81 -10.66 9.30
N GLU A 174 12.49 -10.19 8.28
CA GLU A 174 13.42 -10.98 7.48
C GLU A 174 14.52 -11.64 8.34
N VAL A 175 15.19 -10.85 9.19
CA VAL A 175 16.26 -11.35 10.06
C VAL A 175 15.72 -12.32 11.11
N ARG A 176 14.52 -12.02 11.71
CA ARG A 176 13.85 -12.92 12.64
C ARG A 176 13.45 -14.23 11.97
N ASP A 177 12.76 -14.16 10.84
CA ASP A 177 12.24 -15.34 10.16
C ASP A 177 13.35 -16.25 9.67
N LYS A 178 14.47 -15.65 9.22
CA LYS A 178 15.67 -16.40 8.86
C LYS A 178 16.29 -17.11 10.07
N ALA A 179 16.47 -16.41 11.21
CA ALA A 179 17.01 -16.99 12.43
C ALA A 179 16.09 -18.06 13.04
N ASP A 180 14.79 -17.84 13.02
CA ASP A 180 13.78 -18.77 13.54
C ASP A 180 13.38 -19.85 12.52
N ASN A 181 13.95 -19.83 11.31
CA ASN A 181 13.62 -20.72 10.18
C ASN A 181 12.13 -20.72 9.82
N LEU A 182 11.49 -19.55 9.89
CA LEU A 182 10.10 -19.35 9.50
C LEU A 182 10.02 -19.00 8.01
N LYS A 183 9.12 -19.68 7.29
CA LYS A 183 8.87 -19.43 5.86
C LYS A 183 7.38 -19.50 5.60
N HIS A 184 6.89 -18.56 4.80
CA HIS A 184 5.51 -18.55 4.31
C HIS A 184 5.47 -19.23 2.94
N LYS A 185 4.84 -20.40 2.89
CA LYS A 185 4.72 -21.19 1.66
C LYS A 185 3.46 -20.80 0.92
N ILE A 186 3.60 -20.28 -0.27
CA ILE A 186 2.50 -19.87 -1.13
C ILE A 186 2.47 -20.77 -2.36
N GLY A 187 1.36 -21.47 -2.56
CA GLY A 187 1.13 -22.24 -3.77
C GLY A 187 0.80 -21.32 -4.96
N VAL A 188 1.30 -21.65 -6.12
CA VAL A 188 0.90 -21.04 -7.40
C VAL A 188 0.39 -22.14 -8.30
N LEU A 189 -0.87 -22.03 -8.74
CA LEU A 189 -1.48 -23.03 -9.62
C LEU A 189 -0.73 -23.10 -10.95
N THR A 190 -0.45 -24.30 -11.41
CA THR A 190 0.20 -24.61 -12.67
C THR A 190 -0.39 -25.89 -13.25
N GLY A 191 -0.25 -26.12 -14.55
CA GLY A 191 -0.75 -27.34 -15.24
C GLY A 191 -1.70 -27.02 -16.39
N ASP A 192 -2.42 -25.89 -16.31
CA ASP A 192 -3.40 -25.46 -17.30
C ASP A 192 -2.96 -24.22 -18.09
N ASP A 193 -1.66 -24.14 -18.36
CA ASP A 193 -1.00 -23.05 -19.11
C ASP A 193 -1.28 -21.67 -18.45
N GLU A 194 -1.28 -21.61 -17.15
CA GLU A 194 -1.46 -20.38 -16.39
C GLU A 194 -0.33 -19.39 -16.67
N MET A 195 -0.64 -18.08 -16.56
CA MET A 195 0.37 -17.03 -16.59
C MET A 195 1.37 -17.22 -15.45
N LYS A 196 2.65 -17.36 -15.75
CA LYS A 196 3.67 -17.64 -14.76
C LYS A 196 4.18 -16.35 -14.08
N LEU A 197 4.31 -16.38 -12.78
CA LEU A 197 4.94 -15.31 -12.00
C LEU A 197 6.46 -15.23 -12.21
N THR A 198 7.05 -16.25 -12.82
CA THR A 198 8.49 -16.35 -13.14
C THR A 198 8.86 -15.73 -14.48
N ASP A 199 7.89 -15.48 -15.35
CA ASP A 199 8.14 -14.97 -16.69
C ASP A 199 8.42 -13.46 -16.65
N ALA A 200 9.19 -12.95 -17.63
CA ALA A 200 9.59 -11.56 -17.75
C ALA A 200 8.44 -10.67 -18.29
N ASN A 201 7.30 -10.73 -17.62
CA ASN A 201 6.06 -10.04 -18.04
C ASN A 201 5.94 -8.59 -17.53
N LEU A 202 6.88 -8.09 -16.73
CA LEU A 202 6.78 -6.75 -16.13
C LEU A 202 7.41 -5.64 -16.97
N VAL A 203 8.38 -6.00 -17.76
CA VAL A 203 9.13 -5.08 -18.63
C VAL A 203 9.47 -5.80 -19.92
N PRO A 204 9.76 -5.05 -21.03
CA PRO A 204 10.16 -5.68 -22.29
C PRO A 204 11.27 -6.70 -22.11
N ALA A 205 11.18 -7.84 -22.79
CA ALA A 205 12.12 -8.94 -22.67
C ALA A 205 13.54 -8.48 -22.99
N GLN A 206 14.37 -8.41 -21.97
CA GLN A 206 15.81 -8.22 -22.06
C GLN A 206 16.45 -9.16 -21.06
N SER A 207 17.60 -9.72 -21.41
CA SER A 207 18.34 -10.61 -20.51
C SER A 207 18.53 -9.97 -19.13
N GLY A 208 18.09 -10.65 -18.06
CA GLY A 208 18.30 -10.24 -16.67
C GLY A 208 17.24 -9.35 -16.05
N LYS A 209 16.08 -9.10 -16.69
CA LYS A 209 14.99 -8.34 -16.03
C LYS A 209 14.18 -9.21 -15.06
N PRO A 210 13.83 -8.69 -13.87
CA PRO A 210 13.16 -9.47 -12.85
C PRO A 210 11.69 -9.77 -13.22
N SER A 211 11.24 -10.97 -12.87
CA SER A 211 9.84 -11.36 -12.86
C SER A 211 9.15 -10.90 -11.55
N MET A 212 7.82 -10.98 -11.50
CA MET A 212 7.07 -10.69 -10.27
C MET A 212 7.57 -11.52 -9.09
N GLN A 213 7.75 -12.82 -9.28
CA GLN A 213 8.28 -13.72 -8.26
C GLN A 213 9.67 -13.32 -7.79
N GLN A 214 10.57 -12.94 -8.72
CA GLN A 214 11.92 -12.49 -8.36
C GLN A 214 11.90 -11.20 -7.54
N ILE A 215 11.08 -10.22 -7.92
CA ILE A 215 10.95 -8.97 -7.16
C ILE A 215 10.51 -9.26 -5.73
N ILE A 216 9.50 -10.11 -5.56
CA ILE A 216 9.00 -10.46 -4.22
C ILE A 216 10.06 -11.23 -3.43
N THR A 217 10.67 -12.26 -3.98
CA THR A 217 11.63 -13.09 -3.24
C THR A 217 12.94 -12.38 -2.92
N GLN A 218 13.36 -11.42 -3.73
CA GLN A 218 14.54 -10.61 -3.46
C GLN A 218 14.31 -9.59 -2.33
N ASN A 219 13.12 -8.99 -2.28
CA ASN A 219 12.79 -7.99 -1.27
C ASN A 219 12.18 -8.59 0.02
N PHE A 220 11.54 -9.76 -0.10
CA PHE A 220 10.83 -10.46 0.99
C PHE A 220 11.16 -11.96 0.96
N PRO A 221 12.39 -12.37 1.32
CA PRO A 221 12.90 -13.73 1.15
C PRO A 221 12.25 -14.77 2.07
N PHE A 222 11.37 -14.37 2.96
CA PHE A 222 10.55 -15.25 3.78
C PHE A 222 9.33 -15.83 3.04
N TYR A 223 8.97 -15.31 1.85
CA TYR A 223 8.00 -15.96 0.97
C TYR A 223 8.69 -17.00 0.09
N VAL A 224 8.10 -18.20 0.08
CA VAL A 224 8.54 -19.30 -0.77
C VAL A 224 7.38 -19.71 -1.65
N PHE A 225 7.53 -19.54 -2.96
CA PHE A 225 6.53 -19.96 -3.93
C PHE A 225 6.74 -21.43 -4.31
N GLN A 226 5.66 -22.17 -4.39
CA GLN A 226 5.64 -23.58 -4.76
C GLN A 226 4.63 -23.79 -5.89
N ASP A 227 5.07 -24.38 -6.99
CA ASP A 227 4.19 -24.77 -8.07
C ASP A 227 3.23 -25.87 -7.62
N VAL A 228 1.95 -25.74 -7.95
CA VAL A 228 0.87 -26.67 -7.62
C VAL A 228 0.24 -27.15 -8.93
N ASP A 229 0.59 -28.35 -9.36
CA ASP A 229 -0.02 -29.03 -10.50
C ASP A 229 -1.05 -30.05 -10.00
N LEU A 230 -2.32 -29.80 -10.31
CA LEU A 230 -3.45 -30.66 -9.88
C LEU A 230 -3.61 -31.92 -10.73
N LYS A 231 -2.93 -32.02 -11.87
CA LYS A 231 -2.98 -33.19 -12.79
C LYS A 231 -4.40 -33.64 -13.11
N GLY A 232 -5.24 -32.69 -13.54
CA GLY A 232 -6.65 -32.95 -13.80
C GLY A 232 -7.48 -33.21 -12.53
N GLY A 233 -7.01 -32.85 -11.35
CA GLY A 233 -7.63 -33.05 -10.05
C GLY A 233 -7.22 -34.35 -9.33
N ASP A 234 -6.26 -35.11 -9.86
CA ASP A 234 -5.75 -36.32 -9.22
C ASP A 234 -4.79 -36.03 -8.07
N SER A 235 -4.11 -34.86 -8.09
CA SER A 235 -3.24 -34.40 -7.01
C SER A 235 -3.99 -33.56 -5.98
N GLU A 236 -3.66 -33.76 -4.70
CA GLU A 236 -4.11 -32.86 -3.62
C GLU A 236 -3.18 -31.64 -3.52
N ILE A 237 -3.74 -30.52 -3.04
CA ILE A 237 -2.98 -29.35 -2.67
C ILE A 237 -2.33 -29.58 -1.31
N ASP A 238 -1.04 -29.32 -1.20
CA ASP A 238 -0.29 -29.48 0.05
C ASP A 238 -0.92 -28.66 1.18
N GLY A 239 -1.29 -29.33 2.27
CA GLY A 239 -1.88 -28.71 3.45
C GLY A 239 -0.94 -27.78 4.22
N ASP A 240 0.37 -27.85 3.97
CA ASP A 240 1.37 -26.96 4.58
C ASP A 240 1.44 -25.59 3.92
N LEU A 241 0.79 -25.39 2.78
CA LEU A 241 0.70 -24.08 2.14
C LEU A 241 -0.16 -23.12 2.98
N ASP A 242 0.27 -21.89 3.12
CA ASP A 242 -0.48 -20.83 3.79
C ASP A 242 -1.65 -20.34 2.93
N GLY A 243 -1.43 -20.25 1.61
CA GLY A 243 -2.42 -19.85 0.64
C GLY A 243 -2.11 -20.34 -0.77
N LEU A 244 -3.09 -20.19 -1.66
CA LEU A 244 -2.98 -20.53 -3.08
C LEU A 244 -3.22 -19.28 -3.93
N ILE A 245 -2.44 -19.13 -4.99
CA ILE A 245 -2.63 -18.12 -6.03
C ILE A 245 -3.03 -18.83 -7.32
N ILE A 246 -4.07 -18.32 -7.96
CA ILE A 246 -4.46 -18.67 -9.31
C ILE A 246 -4.27 -17.44 -10.18
N THR A 247 -3.40 -17.53 -11.17
CA THR A 247 -3.23 -16.55 -12.24
C THR A 247 -4.13 -16.93 -13.42
N GLN A 248 -4.08 -16.18 -14.53
CA GLN A 248 -4.92 -16.45 -15.69
C GLN A 248 -4.67 -17.86 -16.26
N PRO A 249 -5.64 -18.79 -16.23
CA PRO A 249 -5.50 -20.07 -16.90
C PRO A 249 -5.53 -19.94 -18.43
N GLY A 250 -4.68 -20.69 -19.11
CA GLY A 250 -4.69 -20.79 -20.57
C GLY A 250 -5.67 -21.86 -21.09
N LYS A 251 -5.97 -22.87 -20.26
CA LYS A 251 -6.94 -23.94 -20.53
C LYS A 251 -8.09 -23.90 -19.51
N ASP A 252 -9.19 -24.58 -19.85
CA ASP A 252 -10.34 -24.67 -18.95
C ASP A 252 -10.02 -25.64 -17.80
N LEU A 253 -10.15 -25.17 -16.57
CA LEU A 253 -10.05 -26.01 -15.37
C LEU A 253 -11.18 -27.02 -15.31
N THR A 254 -10.85 -28.26 -15.02
CA THR A 254 -11.83 -29.34 -14.85
C THR A 254 -12.62 -29.17 -13.55
N GLU A 255 -13.81 -29.73 -13.48
CA GLU A 255 -14.59 -29.69 -12.24
C GLU A 255 -13.86 -30.37 -11.07
N LYS A 256 -13.07 -31.41 -11.35
CA LYS A 256 -12.29 -32.12 -10.34
C LYS A 256 -11.19 -31.24 -9.76
N GLU A 257 -10.50 -30.44 -10.58
CA GLU A 257 -9.51 -29.45 -10.12
C GLU A 257 -10.16 -28.37 -9.29
N LEU A 258 -11.29 -27.82 -9.72
CA LEU A 258 -12.04 -26.82 -8.96
C LEU A 258 -12.49 -27.36 -7.60
N ARG A 259 -12.88 -28.63 -7.50
CA ARG A 259 -13.20 -29.29 -6.23
C ARG A 259 -11.97 -29.47 -5.32
N ARG A 260 -10.77 -29.68 -5.87
CA ARG A 260 -9.50 -29.69 -5.10
C ARG A 260 -9.19 -28.30 -4.54
N ILE A 261 -9.41 -27.25 -5.32
CA ILE A 261 -9.26 -25.87 -4.87
C ILE A 261 -10.27 -25.55 -3.76
N ASP A 262 -11.54 -25.91 -3.95
CA ASP A 262 -12.59 -25.78 -2.93
C ASP A 262 -12.22 -26.53 -1.64
N GLN A 263 -11.78 -27.79 -1.74
CA GLN A 263 -11.31 -28.58 -0.61
C GLN A 263 -10.20 -27.86 0.18
N PHE A 264 -9.25 -27.23 -0.51
CA PHE A 264 -8.16 -26.45 0.12
C PHE A 264 -8.72 -25.26 0.90
N VAL A 265 -9.62 -24.48 0.31
CA VAL A 265 -10.29 -23.35 0.98
C VAL A 265 -11.10 -23.82 2.20
N LEU A 266 -11.83 -24.94 2.08
CA LEU A 266 -12.63 -25.51 3.17
C LEU A 266 -11.80 -26.06 4.34
N LYS A 267 -10.51 -26.34 4.14
CA LYS A 267 -9.54 -26.59 5.23
C LYS A 267 -9.20 -25.32 6.04
N GLY A 268 -9.79 -24.17 5.71
CA GLY A 268 -9.53 -22.86 6.34
C GLY A 268 -8.31 -22.15 5.78
N LYS A 269 -7.98 -22.40 4.53
CA LYS A 269 -6.87 -21.79 3.81
C LYS A 269 -7.33 -20.60 2.97
N SER A 270 -6.40 -19.81 2.49
CA SER A 270 -6.67 -18.58 1.74
C SER A 270 -6.41 -18.78 0.24
N LEU A 271 -7.22 -18.12 -0.59
CA LEU A 271 -7.14 -18.17 -2.05
C LEU A 271 -7.11 -16.75 -2.64
N ALA A 272 -6.20 -16.50 -3.56
CA ALA A 272 -6.19 -15.27 -4.38
C ALA A 272 -6.28 -15.65 -5.86
N ILE A 273 -7.20 -15.02 -6.59
CA ILE A 273 -7.42 -15.23 -8.02
C ILE A 273 -7.16 -13.93 -8.76
N PHE A 274 -6.24 -13.97 -9.72
CA PHE A 274 -5.89 -12.89 -10.62
C PHE A 274 -6.18 -13.35 -12.04
N ALA A 275 -7.45 -13.33 -12.43
CA ALA A 275 -7.94 -13.83 -13.70
C ALA A 275 -9.22 -13.11 -14.10
N SER A 276 -9.46 -13.04 -15.42
CA SER A 276 -10.68 -12.45 -15.99
C SER A 276 -11.24 -13.36 -17.10
N ALA A 277 -12.39 -12.98 -17.64
CA ALA A 277 -12.88 -13.60 -18.87
C ALA A 277 -12.06 -13.15 -20.09
N ALA A 278 -11.38 -12.00 -20.03
CA ALA A 278 -10.54 -11.50 -21.11
C ALA A 278 -9.21 -12.26 -21.14
N ASN A 279 -9.09 -13.19 -22.09
CA ASN A 279 -7.88 -13.99 -22.27
C ASN A 279 -7.06 -13.43 -23.43
N GLU A 280 -5.99 -12.74 -23.15
CA GLU A 280 -4.97 -12.37 -24.11
C GLU A 280 -3.91 -13.47 -24.23
N LYS A 281 -3.41 -13.66 -25.44
CA LYS A 281 -2.29 -14.56 -25.68
C LYS A 281 -0.98 -13.82 -25.43
N GLU A 282 -0.07 -14.50 -24.76
CA GLU A 282 1.31 -14.03 -24.66
C GLU A 282 1.94 -13.91 -26.05
N ASN A 283 2.76 -12.88 -26.25
CA ASN A 283 3.46 -12.60 -27.53
C ASN A 283 2.52 -12.37 -28.73
N ASP A 284 1.30 -11.91 -28.47
CA ASP A 284 0.34 -11.52 -29.50
C ASP A 284 0.15 -10.01 -29.54
N ALA A 285 0.89 -9.33 -30.40
CA ALA A 285 0.84 -7.88 -30.56
C ALA A 285 -0.52 -7.35 -31.03
N THR A 286 -1.44 -8.20 -31.45
CA THR A 286 -2.80 -7.78 -31.81
C THR A 286 -3.63 -7.40 -30.60
N MET A 287 -3.24 -7.85 -29.40
CA MET A 287 -3.94 -7.64 -28.14
C MET A 287 -5.44 -7.92 -28.27
N THR A 288 -5.78 -9.05 -28.91
CA THR A 288 -7.17 -9.49 -29.06
C THR A 288 -7.49 -10.50 -27.98
N ALA A 289 -8.40 -10.14 -27.07
CA ALA A 289 -8.84 -11.03 -26.00
C ALA A 289 -10.00 -11.93 -26.46
N THR A 290 -9.93 -13.21 -26.10
CA THR A 290 -11.08 -14.15 -26.19
C THR A 290 -11.81 -14.15 -24.86
N LEU A 291 -13.15 -13.99 -24.86
CA LEU A 291 -13.94 -13.95 -23.62
C LEU A 291 -14.32 -15.35 -23.14
N ASN A 292 -13.54 -15.87 -22.20
CA ASN A 292 -13.78 -17.16 -21.55
C ASN A 292 -13.29 -17.15 -20.10
N THR A 293 -14.12 -17.56 -19.16
CA THR A 293 -13.82 -17.64 -17.71
C THR A 293 -12.98 -18.86 -17.32
N ARG A 294 -12.62 -19.71 -18.27
CA ARG A 294 -11.77 -20.90 -18.10
C ARG A 294 -12.23 -21.87 -17.01
N GLY A 295 -13.55 -21.97 -16.82
CA GLY A 295 -14.15 -22.85 -15.81
C GLY A 295 -14.22 -22.24 -14.41
N LEU A 296 -13.53 -21.12 -14.13
CA LEU A 296 -13.52 -20.45 -12.84
C LEU A 296 -14.91 -19.99 -12.39
N GLU A 297 -15.83 -19.73 -13.35
CA GLU A 297 -17.21 -19.33 -13.04
C GLU A 297 -17.93 -20.31 -12.13
N LYS A 298 -17.65 -21.60 -12.22
CA LYS A 298 -18.29 -22.65 -11.40
C LYS A 298 -17.89 -22.53 -9.92
N LEU A 299 -16.61 -22.30 -9.67
CA LEU A 299 -16.08 -22.11 -8.32
C LEU A 299 -16.55 -20.77 -7.74
N LEU A 300 -16.39 -19.71 -8.49
CA LEU A 300 -16.73 -18.35 -8.07
C LEU A 300 -18.22 -18.19 -7.80
N ASP A 301 -19.08 -18.74 -8.69
CA ASP A 301 -20.54 -18.67 -8.51
C ASP A 301 -20.99 -19.36 -7.21
N GLY A 302 -20.38 -20.50 -6.87
CA GLY A 302 -20.62 -21.16 -5.58
C GLY A 302 -20.18 -20.30 -4.38
N TYR A 303 -19.14 -19.51 -4.53
CA TYR A 303 -18.67 -18.56 -3.52
C TYR A 303 -19.48 -17.24 -3.50
N GLY A 304 -20.51 -17.14 -4.33
CA GLY A 304 -21.35 -15.93 -4.40
C GLY A 304 -20.69 -14.79 -5.16
N ILE A 305 -19.79 -15.08 -6.10
CA ILE A 305 -19.15 -14.11 -6.99
C ILE A 305 -19.41 -14.55 -8.43
N THR A 306 -20.10 -13.76 -9.21
CA THR A 306 -20.27 -14.00 -10.65
C THR A 306 -19.29 -13.15 -11.43
N MET A 307 -18.47 -13.77 -12.27
CA MET A 307 -17.58 -13.13 -13.24
C MET A 307 -18.24 -13.17 -14.62
N ASN A 308 -18.55 -12.00 -15.18
CA ASN A 308 -19.20 -11.89 -16.48
C ASN A 308 -18.17 -12.07 -17.63
N LYS A 309 -18.67 -12.51 -18.79
CA LYS A 309 -17.87 -12.60 -20.04
C LYS A 309 -17.91 -11.27 -20.77
N ASP A 310 -17.22 -10.30 -20.23
CA ASP A 310 -17.13 -8.94 -20.75
C ASP A 310 -15.77 -8.29 -20.44
N VAL A 311 -15.55 -7.11 -20.98
CA VAL A 311 -14.44 -6.22 -20.62
C VAL A 311 -15.01 -4.87 -20.23
N VAL A 312 -14.65 -4.40 -19.04
CA VAL A 312 -15.07 -3.09 -18.56
C VAL A 312 -14.18 -1.99 -19.13
N LEU A 313 -14.82 -0.96 -19.67
CA LEU A 313 -14.17 0.25 -20.17
C LEU A 313 -14.62 1.43 -19.34
N ASP A 314 -13.71 2.09 -18.61
CA ASP A 314 -14.00 3.25 -17.78
C ASP A 314 -13.58 4.54 -18.46
N PHE A 315 -14.54 5.36 -18.86
CA PHE A 315 -14.33 6.68 -19.48
C PHE A 315 -14.31 7.82 -18.44
N GLY A 316 -14.56 7.53 -17.18
CA GLY A 316 -14.48 8.49 -16.08
C GLY A 316 -13.11 8.50 -15.40
N ARG A 317 -12.43 7.34 -15.38
CA ARG A 317 -11.10 7.12 -14.77
C ARG A 317 -10.26 6.18 -15.64
N MET A 318 -9.92 6.66 -16.83
CA MET A 318 -8.97 5.97 -17.72
C MET A 318 -7.56 6.12 -17.18
N PHE A 319 -6.76 5.08 -17.27
CA PHE A 319 -5.33 5.23 -17.07
C PHE A 319 -4.73 6.11 -18.18
N HIS A 320 -3.94 7.10 -17.80
CA HIS A 320 -3.30 8.05 -18.70
C HIS A 320 -1.81 7.79 -18.74
N LEU A 321 -1.37 7.06 -19.76
CA LEU A 321 0.05 6.77 -19.94
C LEU A 321 0.79 8.00 -20.48
N SER A 322 1.70 8.54 -19.69
CA SER A 322 2.55 9.66 -20.07
C SER A 322 3.87 9.16 -20.65
N MET A 323 4.23 9.64 -21.84
CA MET A 323 5.44 9.26 -22.55
C MET A 323 6.25 10.49 -22.94
N LEU A 324 7.58 10.40 -22.82
CA LEU A 324 8.47 11.43 -23.32
C LEU A 324 8.68 11.24 -24.84
N THR A 325 8.32 12.26 -25.62
CA THR A 325 8.50 12.29 -27.07
C THR A 325 9.45 13.42 -27.46
N GLN A 326 9.86 13.48 -28.73
CA GLN A 326 10.68 14.60 -29.25
C GLN A 326 9.97 15.96 -29.13
N GLY A 327 8.65 15.98 -29.06
CA GLY A 327 7.83 17.20 -28.93
C GLY A 327 7.46 17.55 -27.48
N GLY A 328 7.94 16.79 -26.48
CA GLY A 328 7.58 16.93 -25.06
C GLY A 328 6.84 15.71 -24.51
N ILE A 329 6.09 15.91 -23.43
CA ILE A 329 5.30 14.84 -22.82
C ILE A 329 4.00 14.66 -23.61
N ALA A 330 3.79 13.47 -24.16
CA ALA A 330 2.52 13.04 -24.76
C ALA A 330 1.78 12.13 -23.78
N THR A 331 0.46 12.29 -23.67
CA THR A 331 -0.38 11.48 -22.81
C THR A 331 -1.40 10.72 -23.64
N LYS A 332 -1.53 9.41 -23.39
CA LYS A 332 -2.48 8.55 -24.09
C LYS A 332 -3.45 7.91 -23.10
N PRO A 333 -4.77 8.03 -23.33
CA PRO A 333 -5.79 7.44 -22.45
C PRO A 333 -6.07 5.98 -22.84
N PHE A 334 -6.30 5.14 -21.81
CA PHE A 334 -6.64 3.72 -21.95
C PHE A 334 -7.86 3.42 -21.08
N PRO A 335 -9.09 3.40 -21.64
CA PRO A 335 -10.29 3.11 -20.87
C PRO A 335 -10.42 1.65 -20.42
N ASP A 336 -9.73 0.72 -21.07
CA ASP A 336 -9.57 -0.69 -20.72
C ASP A 336 -8.56 -0.93 -19.59
N MET A 337 -7.82 0.10 -19.20
CA MET A 337 -6.94 0.13 -18.02
C MET A 337 -7.53 1.09 -17.00
N ILE A 338 -8.22 0.54 -16.01
CA ILE A 338 -9.02 1.34 -15.09
C ILE A 338 -8.15 1.82 -13.93
N ASP A 339 -8.03 3.13 -13.78
CA ASP A 339 -7.35 3.78 -12.66
C ASP A 339 -8.32 3.91 -11.47
N VAL A 340 -8.32 2.91 -10.59
CA VAL A 340 -9.17 2.85 -9.41
C VAL A 340 -8.51 3.59 -8.26
N GLN A 341 -9.10 4.71 -7.85
CA GLN A 341 -8.54 5.58 -6.82
C GLN A 341 -9.38 5.57 -5.54
N ASP A 342 -8.73 5.83 -4.39
CA ASP A 342 -9.41 6.15 -3.13
C ASP A 342 -10.03 7.55 -3.23
N ASP A 343 -11.23 7.61 -3.79
CA ASP A 343 -11.95 8.86 -4.05
C ASP A 343 -13.10 9.06 -3.07
N THR A 344 -12.93 10.00 -2.16
CA THR A 344 -13.91 10.31 -1.10
C THR A 344 -15.27 10.81 -1.61
N ARG A 345 -15.42 11.10 -2.91
CA ARG A 345 -16.71 11.46 -3.53
C ARG A 345 -17.63 10.25 -3.65
N PHE A 346 -17.04 9.05 -3.71
CA PHE A 346 -17.77 7.79 -3.79
C PHE A 346 -17.68 7.10 -2.43
N THR A 347 -18.83 6.80 -1.82
CA THR A 347 -18.90 6.24 -0.46
C THR A 347 -19.87 5.07 -0.40
N GLY A 348 -19.71 4.21 0.61
CA GLY A 348 -20.59 3.06 0.80
C GLY A 348 -20.50 2.08 -0.38
N ASN A 349 -21.65 1.75 -0.95
CA ASN A 349 -21.73 0.78 -2.06
C ASN A 349 -21.20 1.32 -3.40
N GLU A 350 -20.94 2.62 -3.49
CA GLU A 350 -20.38 3.26 -4.70
C GLU A 350 -18.87 3.51 -4.56
N MET A 351 -18.25 3.18 -3.43
CA MET A 351 -16.82 3.34 -3.18
C MET A 351 -16.00 2.68 -4.29
N LEU A 352 -15.05 3.43 -4.87
CA LEU A 352 -14.24 2.93 -5.97
C LEU A 352 -13.17 1.96 -5.47
N LEU A 353 -12.43 2.31 -4.42
CA LEU A 353 -11.39 1.47 -3.82
C LEU A 353 -11.61 1.36 -2.31
N ASP A 354 -11.81 0.14 -1.82
CA ASP A 354 -11.89 -0.13 -0.38
C ASP A 354 -10.49 -0.28 0.22
N THR A 355 -9.94 0.82 0.66
CA THR A 355 -8.59 0.85 1.29
C THR A 355 -8.57 0.25 2.70
N SER A 356 -9.70 -0.17 3.25
CA SER A 356 -9.76 -0.97 4.47
C SER A 356 -9.50 -2.45 4.22
N PHE A 357 -9.65 -2.91 2.96
CA PHE A 357 -9.26 -4.26 2.58
C PHE A 357 -7.73 -4.42 2.64
N PRO A 358 -7.23 -5.48 3.27
CA PRO A 358 -5.79 -5.68 3.46
C PRO A 358 -4.94 -5.54 2.21
N GLY A 359 -5.32 -6.14 1.09
CA GLY A 359 -4.58 -6.06 -0.17
C GLY A 359 -4.46 -4.64 -0.74
N PHE A 360 -5.49 -3.80 -0.50
CA PHE A 360 -5.54 -2.39 -0.93
C PHE A 360 -5.23 -1.40 0.18
N PHE A 361 -4.76 -1.90 1.31
CA PHE A 361 -4.61 -1.07 2.50
C PHE A 361 -3.79 0.18 2.24
N ARG A 362 -4.49 1.34 2.31
CA ARG A 362 -3.95 2.69 2.08
C ARG A 362 -3.22 2.87 0.74
N LEU A 363 -3.49 2.06 -0.28
CA LEU A 363 -3.07 2.40 -1.63
C LEU A 363 -3.90 3.58 -2.13
N PRO A 364 -3.29 4.65 -2.66
CA PRO A 364 -4.03 5.80 -3.14
C PRO A 364 -4.79 5.49 -4.44
N GLU A 365 -4.23 4.59 -5.23
CA GLU A 365 -4.72 4.18 -6.53
C GLU A 365 -4.17 2.82 -6.92
N ILE A 366 -4.83 2.15 -7.85
CA ILE A 366 -4.39 0.90 -8.45
C ILE A 366 -4.92 0.81 -9.88
N VAL A 367 -4.06 0.43 -10.82
CA VAL A 367 -4.48 0.20 -12.19
C VAL A 367 -4.92 -1.26 -12.36
N ILE A 368 -6.15 -1.47 -12.82
CA ILE A 368 -6.70 -2.80 -13.11
C ILE A 368 -6.92 -2.89 -14.63
N PRO A 369 -5.99 -3.51 -15.37
CA PRO A 369 -6.10 -3.62 -16.82
C PRO A 369 -7.06 -4.74 -17.22
N MET A 370 -7.84 -4.50 -18.28
CA MET A 370 -8.64 -5.50 -19.01
C MET A 370 -9.55 -6.33 -18.12
N ALA A 371 -10.23 -5.62 -17.21
CA ALA A 371 -11.06 -6.23 -16.19
C ALA A 371 -12.40 -6.74 -16.75
N SER A 372 -12.84 -7.90 -16.27
CA SER A 372 -14.22 -8.36 -16.43
C SER A 372 -15.08 -7.87 -15.26
N SER A 373 -16.36 -7.64 -15.49
CA SER A 373 -17.25 -7.19 -14.44
C SER A 373 -17.60 -8.31 -13.45
N LEU A 374 -17.64 -7.95 -12.15
CA LEU A 374 -18.01 -8.83 -11.05
C LEU A 374 -19.33 -8.41 -10.43
N VAL A 375 -20.16 -9.40 -10.07
CA VAL A 375 -21.38 -9.24 -9.29
C VAL A 375 -21.30 -10.14 -8.06
N THR A 376 -21.75 -9.65 -6.90
CA THR A 376 -21.76 -10.45 -5.66
C THR A 376 -23.15 -10.88 -5.25
N HIS A 377 -23.25 -12.09 -4.69
CA HIS A 377 -24.45 -12.78 -4.21
C HIS A 377 -24.24 -13.23 -2.75
N PRO A 378 -24.28 -12.30 -1.78
CA PRO A 378 -24.00 -12.62 -0.37
C PRO A 378 -24.93 -13.68 0.22
N GLU A 379 -26.12 -13.82 -0.33
CA GLU A 379 -27.11 -14.84 0.09
C GLU A 379 -26.63 -16.28 -0.10
N LYS A 380 -25.69 -16.53 -1.01
CA LYS A 380 -25.07 -17.84 -1.20
C LYS A 380 -24.12 -18.22 -0.08
N GLN A 381 -23.55 -17.23 0.62
CA GLN A 381 -22.55 -17.40 1.67
C GLN A 381 -22.98 -16.68 2.97
N PRO A 382 -24.04 -17.12 3.65
CA PRO A 382 -24.65 -16.38 4.76
C PRO A 382 -23.79 -16.27 6.03
N GLU A 383 -22.77 -17.13 6.18
CA GLU A 383 -21.84 -17.12 7.32
C GLU A 383 -20.49 -16.44 6.96
N ALA A 384 -20.40 -15.83 5.77
CA ALA A 384 -19.22 -15.14 5.31
C ALA A 384 -19.59 -13.78 4.70
N LYS A 385 -18.66 -12.83 4.73
CA LYS A 385 -18.82 -11.51 4.10
C LYS A 385 -18.35 -11.59 2.65
N VAL A 386 -19.27 -11.44 1.71
CA VAL A 386 -18.98 -11.27 0.28
C VAL A 386 -19.17 -9.81 -0.08
N SER A 387 -18.18 -9.16 -0.68
CA SER A 387 -18.29 -7.75 -1.06
C SER A 387 -17.38 -7.40 -2.25
N ILE A 388 -17.84 -6.44 -3.06
CA ILE A 388 -16.98 -5.77 -4.05
C ILE A 388 -16.11 -4.76 -3.32
N ILE A 389 -14.81 -4.79 -3.58
CA ILE A 389 -13.78 -3.96 -2.93
C ILE A 389 -13.03 -3.02 -3.89
N ALA A 390 -13.21 -3.21 -5.20
CA ALA A 390 -12.79 -2.26 -6.23
C ALA A 390 -13.88 -2.14 -7.29
N ARG A 391 -14.14 -0.90 -7.76
CA ARG A 391 -15.18 -0.60 -8.76
C ARG A 391 -14.68 0.42 -9.77
N SER A 392 -15.23 0.32 -10.97
CA SER A 392 -15.13 1.38 -11.98
C SER A 392 -15.96 2.60 -11.57
N THR A 393 -15.80 3.71 -12.27
CA THR A 393 -16.69 4.85 -12.11
C THR A 393 -18.06 4.58 -12.73
N PRO A 394 -19.11 5.37 -12.39
CA PRO A 394 -20.41 5.30 -13.08
C PRO A 394 -20.35 5.62 -14.59
N ARG A 395 -19.25 6.18 -15.10
CA ARG A 395 -19.03 6.43 -16.53
C ARG A 395 -18.30 5.27 -17.21
N SER A 396 -18.72 4.06 -16.93
CA SER A 396 -18.17 2.85 -17.50
C SER A 396 -19.21 2.11 -18.32
N ILE A 397 -18.74 1.37 -19.30
CA ILE A 397 -19.52 0.44 -20.13
C ILE A 397 -18.82 -0.91 -20.15
N VAL A 398 -19.47 -1.92 -20.71
CA VAL A 398 -18.86 -3.21 -21.02
C VAL A 398 -18.87 -3.50 -22.51
N GLU A 399 -17.77 -4.06 -23.01
CA GLU A 399 -17.74 -4.73 -24.33
C GLU A 399 -17.94 -6.24 -24.12
N THR A 400 -18.80 -6.83 -24.96
CA THR A 400 -19.16 -8.25 -24.93
C THR A 400 -18.99 -8.86 -26.31
N GLY A 401 -18.95 -10.18 -26.39
CA GLY A 401 -18.77 -10.93 -27.66
C GLY A 401 -17.92 -12.17 -27.43
N ASP A 402 -17.52 -12.84 -28.52
CA ASP A 402 -16.58 -13.95 -28.41
C ASP A 402 -15.13 -13.44 -28.27
N THR A 403 -14.85 -12.30 -28.89
CA THR A 403 -13.55 -11.62 -28.86
C THR A 403 -13.71 -10.11 -28.71
N VAL A 404 -12.74 -9.47 -28.04
CA VAL A 404 -12.64 -8.01 -27.90
C VAL A 404 -11.26 -7.56 -28.35
N ASP A 405 -11.22 -6.52 -29.19
CA ASP A 405 -9.99 -5.86 -29.62
C ASP A 405 -9.54 -4.87 -28.54
N LEU A 406 -8.39 -5.12 -27.91
CA LEU A 406 -7.78 -4.31 -26.85
C LEU A 406 -6.49 -3.61 -27.32
N THR A 407 -6.28 -3.52 -28.65
CA THR A 407 -5.10 -2.85 -29.20
C THR A 407 -4.99 -1.40 -28.70
N PRO A 408 -3.82 -0.94 -28.27
CA PRO A 408 -3.61 0.42 -27.81
C PRO A 408 -3.85 1.50 -28.88
N TYR A 409 -3.95 1.11 -30.15
CA TYR A 409 -4.16 2.02 -31.30
C TYR A 409 -5.63 2.22 -31.66
N LYS A 410 -6.53 1.48 -31.01
CA LYS A 410 -7.99 1.60 -31.19
C LYS A 410 -8.46 2.99 -30.78
N LYS A 411 -9.37 3.56 -31.55
CA LYS A 411 -10.15 4.73 -31.12
C LYS A 411 -11.32 4.24 -30.28
N TRP A 412 -11.18 4.43 -28.98
CA TRP A 412 -12.20 4.06 -28.04
C TRP A 412 -13.44 4.97 -28.17
N ALA A 413 -14.60 4.37 -28.20
CA ALA A 413 -15.88 5.08 -28.20
C ALA A 413 -16.85 4.39 -27.25
N ALA A 414 -17.50 5.17 -26.38
CA ALA A 414 -18.51 4.63 -25.48
C ALA A 414 -19.75 4.18 -26.28
N LYS A 415 -20.07 2.90 -26.21
CA LYS A 415 -21.25 2.32 -26.84
C LYS A 415 -22.00 1.51 -25.79
N GLY A 416 -23.17 1.97 -25.37
CA GLY A 416 -23.99 1.29 -24.37
C GLY A 416 -24.47 2.20 -23.26
N ALA A 417 -25.08 1.60 -22.24
CA ALA A 417 -25.54 2.33 -21.06
C ALA A 417 -24.38 2.48 -20.06
N TRP A 418 -24.30 3.65 -19.46
CA TRP A 418 -23.34 3.93 -18.39
C TRP A 418 -23.75 3.22 -17.11
N ALA A 419 -22.81 2.51 -16.49
CA ALA A 419 -23.00 1.87 -15.19
C ALA A 419 -21.67 1.77 -14.42
N GLN A 420 -21.76 1.49 -13.12
CA GLN A 420 -20.62 1.17 -12.29
C GLN A 420 -20.47 -0.35 -12.18
N TYR A 421 -19.27 -0.88 -12.34
CA TYR A 421 -18.98 -2.30 -12.36
C TYR A 421 -18.00 -2.70 -11.25
N GLY A 422 -18.21 -3.87 -10.63
CA GLY A 422 -17.24 -4.47 -9.71
C GLY A 422 -16.02 -5.01 -10.47
N LEU A 423 -14.81 -4.78 -9.95
CA LEU A 423 -13.54 -5.17 -10.55
C LEU A 423 -12.73 -6.09 -9.65
N ALA A 424 -12.92 -5.99 -8.33
CA ALA A 424 -12.34 -6.91 -7.37
C ALA A 424 -13.35 -7.23 -6.27
N ALA A 425 -13.28 -8.45 -5.75
CA ALA A 425 -14.18 -8.94 -4.71
C ALA A 425 -13.42 -9.70 -3.62
N GLN A 426 -13.98 -9.69 -2.40
CA GLN A 426 -13.52 -10.51 -1.30
C GLN A 426 -14.65 -11.35 -0.73
N LEU A 427 -14.26 -12.53 -0.20
CA LEU A 427 -15.09 -13.41 0.61
C LEU A 427 -14.27 -13.79 1.84
N GLU A 428 -14.78 -13.55 3.05
CA GLU A 428 -14.10 -13.88 4.31
C GLU A 428 -15.11 -14.35 5.34
N GLY A 429 -14.83 -15.48 5.99
CA GLY A 429 -15.69 -16.04 7.03
C GLY A 429 -15.72 -17.56 7.03
N THR A 430 -16.84 -18.13 7.51
CA THR A 430 -17.13 -19.56 7.36
C THR A 430 -17.73 -19.79 5.98
N ILE A 431 -16.91 -20.29 5.06
CA ILE A 431 -17.26 -20.44 3.65
C ILE A 431 -17.97 -21.80 3.45
N LYS A 432 -19.12 -21.80 2.79
CA LYS A 432 -19.79 -23.01 2.29
C LYS A 432 -19.11 -23.50 1.03
N THR A 433 -19.11 -24.82 0.82
CA THR A 433 -18.59 -25.42 -0.43
C THR A 433 -19.21 -24.79 -1.67
N ALA A 434 -18.39 -24.56 -2.67
CA ALA A 434 -18.86 -24.10 -3.98
C ALA A 434 -19.68 -25.17 -4.72
N PHE A 435 -19.57 -26.45 -4.31
CA PHE A 435 -20.18 -27.60 -4.97
C PHE A 435 -21.08 -28.39 -4.01
N PRO A 436 -22.23 -27.82 -3.55
CA PRO A 436 -23.09 -28.46 -2.56
C PRO A 436 -23.83 -29.71 -3.12
N THR A 437 -23.87 -29.84 -4.44
CA THR A 437 -24.57 -30.94 -5.15
C THR A 437 -23.65 -31.58 -6.19
N GLY A 438 -24.04 -32.74 -6.69
CA GLY A 438 -23.30 -33.47 -7.72
C GLY A 438 -22.36 -34.56 -7.17
N ASP A 439 -21.68 -35.25 -8.09
CA ASP A 439 -20.69 -36.28 -7.74
C ASP A 439 -19.45 -35.61 -7.11
N LYS A 440 -19.05 -36.11 -5.95
CA LYS A 440 -17.83 -35.66 -5.26
C LYS A 440 -16.54 -36.10 -5.95
N MET A 441 -16.59 -36.88 -7.00
CA MET A 441 -15.45 -37.36 -7.80
C MET A 441 -14.31 -37.99 -6.95
N GLY A 442 -14.70 -38.63 -5.83
CA GLY A 442 -13.73 -39.19 -4.88
C GLY A 442 -13.00 -38.17 -4.00
N ILE A 443 -13.43 -36.91 -4.01
CA ILE A 443 -12.86 -35.83 -3.17
C ILE A 443 -13.77 -35.65 -1.97
N ASP A 444 -13.24 -35.90 -0.77
CA ASP A 444 -13.98 -35.63 0.46
C ASP A 444 -13.89 -34.13 0.79
N THR A 445 -15.02 -33.45 0.64
CA THR A 445 -15.15 -32.03 0.97
C THR A 445 -16.21 -31.86 2.04
N PRO A 446 -15.93 -31.13 3.14
CA PRO A 446 -16.94 -30.72 4.10
C PRO A 446 -17.94 -29.74 3.48
N ASP A 447 -19.12 -29.60 4.07
CA ASP A 447 -20.14 -28.65 3.58
C ASP A 447 -19.74 -27.18 3.81
N LYS A 448 -18.87 -26.94 4.79
CA LYS A 448 -18.33 -25.60 5.11
C LYS A 448 -16.92 -25.65 5.69
N SER A 449 -16.24 -24.51 5.66
CA SER A 449 -14.88 -24.40 6.16
C SER A 449 -14.79 -24.63 7.67
N ALA A 450 -13.74 -25.35 8.09
CA ALA A 450 -13.48 -25.65 9.51
C ALA A 450 -13.05 -24.41 10.32
N LYS A 451 -12.50 -23.40 9.65
CA LYS A 451 -12.04 -22.12 10.22
C LYS A 451 -12.40 -21.00 9.25
N THR A 452 -12.21 -19.77 9.68
CA THR A 452 -12.28 -18.61 8.78
C THR A 452 -11.36 -18.84 7.60
N ALA A 453 -11.95 -18.85 6.41
CA ALA A 453 -11.25 -18.94 5.13
C ALA A 453 -11.41 -17.62 4.37
N ARG A 454 -10.56 -17.40 3.38
CA ARG A 454 -10.48 -16.13 2.67
C ARG A 454 -10.33 -16.37 1.18
N VAL A 455 -11.11 -15.64 0.38
CA VAL A 455 -10.97 -15.62 -1.07
C VAL A 455 -10.90 -14.18 -1.55
N PHE A 456 -9.90 -13.87 -2.35
CA PHE A 456 -9.71 -12.58 -2.99
C PHE A 456 -9.69 -12.77 -4.50
N VAL A 457 -10.41 -11.93 -5.22
CA VAL A 457 -10.49 -11.98 -6.68
C VAL A 457 -10.24 -10.60 -7.24
N VAL A 458 -9.26 -10.49 -8.13
CA VAL A 458 -9.12 -9.36 -9.05
C VAL A 458 -9.46 -9.86 -10.43
N SER A 459 -10.50 -9.30 -11.05
CA SER A 459 -11.01 -9.75 -12.35
C SER A 459 -10.17 -9.25 -13.51
N SER A 460 -8.86 -9.45 -13.45
CA SER A 460 -7.92 -9.03 -14.49
C SER A 460 -6.87 -10.10 -14.74
N SER A 461 -6.73 -10.51 -16.00
CA SER A 461 -5.69 -11.43 -16.46
C SER A 461 -4.30 -10.80 -16.42
N GLU A 462 -4.21 -9.48 -16.58
CA GLU A 462 -2.98 -8.71 -16.73
C GLU A 462 -2.59 -7.95 -15.46
N PHE A 463 -3.30 -8.14 -14.35
CA PHE A 463 -3.05 -7.38 -13.12
C PHE A 463 -1.63 -7.55 -12.58
N LEU A 464 -1.10 -8.79 -12.59
CA LEU A 464 0.26 -9.10 -12.12
C LEU A 464 1.32 -9.02 -13.22
N ALA A 465 0.99 -8.42 -14.37
CA ALA A 465 1.85 -8.29 -15.51
C ALA A 465 1.85 -6.85 -16.06
N ASN A 466 2.63 -6.64 -17.09
CA ASN A 466 2.57 -5.46 -17.93
C ASN A 466 2.00 -5.90 -19.28
N PRO A 467 0.76 -5.53 -19.60
CA PRO A 467 0.09 -6.03 -20.82
C PRO A 467 0.87 -5.72 -22.08
N PHE A 468 1.51 -4.56 -22.15
CA PHE A 468 2.32 -4.17 -23.31
C PHE A 468 3.60 -4.99 -23.44
N ALA A 469 4.27 -5.28 -22.31
CA ALA A 469 5.46 -6.13 -22.33
C ALA A 469 5.08 -7.57 -22.68
N ARG A 470 3.99 -8.10 -22.09
CA ARG A 470 3.55 -9.47 -22.31
C ARG A 470 3.12 -9.71 -23.76
N ALA A 471 2.38 -8.78 -24.36
CA ALA A 471 1.95 -8.87 -25.76
C ALA A 471 3.10 -8.57 -26.73
N GLY A 472 4.02 -7.64 -26.40
CA GLY A 472 5.07 -7.14 -27.30
C GLY A 472 6.39 -7.89 -27.24
N ASN A 473 6.62 -8.79 -26.28
CA ASN A 473 7.92 -9.44 -26.08
C ASN A 473 8.39 -10.33 -27.27
N GLY A 474 7.48 -10.83 -28.08
CA GLY A 474 7.79 -11.78 -29.14
C GLY A 474 8.19 -13.17 -28.62
N THR A 475 8.36 -14.13 -29.51
CA THR A 475 8.76 -15.50 -29.14
C THR A 475 10.26 -15.58 -28.92
N GLU A 476 10.70 -16.30 -27.90
CA GLU A 476 12.13 -16.57 -27.70
C GLU A 476 12.63 -17.66 -28.62
N MET A 477 13.70 -17.39 -29.36
CA MET A 477 14.41 -18.38 -30.17
C MET A 477 15.84 -18.52 -29.63
N LYS A 478 16.27 -19.76 -29.41
CA LYS A 478 17.68 -20.07 -29.09
C LYS A 478 18.53 -19.96 -30.34
N GLN A 479 19.33 -18.92 -30.45
CA GLN A 479 20.30 -18.75 -31.53
C GLN A 479 21.68 -18.50 -30.92
N PHE A 480 22.69 -19.24 -31.37
CA PHE A 480 24.08 -19.18 -30.90
C PHE A 480 24.23 -19.35 -29.37
N GLY A 481 23.37 -20.16 -28.74
CA GLY A 481 23.40 -20.40 -27.27
C GLY A 481 22.81 -19.28 -26.43
N MET A 482 22.25 -18.24 -27.03
CA MET A 482 21.54 -17.12 -26.37
C MET A 482 20.06 -17.16 -26.72
N ASN A 483 19.21 -16.82 -25.76
CA ASN A 483 17.78 -16.57 -25.99
C ASN A 483 17.64 -15.19 -26.64
N MET A 484 17.19 -15.16 -27.89
CA MET A 484 16.92 -13.92 -28.63
C MET A 484 15.42 -13.80 -28.88
N PRO A 485 14.78 -12.70 -28.45
CA PRO A 485 13.39 -12.46 -28.80
C PRO A 485 13.25 -12.20 -30.28
N MET A 486 12.34 -12.91 -30.93
CA MET A 486 12.00 -12.78 -32.32
C MET A 486 10.59 -12.24 -32.48
N GLY A 487 10.43 -11.23 -33.35
CA GLY A 487 9.10 -10.64 -33.59
C GLY A 487 8.61 -9.71 -32.53
N GLN A 488 9.52 -9.09 -31.74
CA GLN A 488 9.17 -8.02 -30.80
C GLN A 488 8.42 -6.88 -31.49
N ASP A 489 7.34 -6.44 -30.87
CA ASP A 489 6.60 -5.25 -31.29
C ASP A 489 7.18 -4.00 -30.62
N LYS A 490 7.88 -3.17 -31.44
CA LYS A 490 8.57 -1.98 -30.94
C LYS A 490 7.62 -0.90 -30.39
N ASP A 491 6.41 -0.85 -30.91
CA ASP A 491 5.44 0.15 -30.50
C ASP A 491 4.87 -0.22 -29.10
N LEU A 492 4.60 -1.51 -28.85
CA LEU A 492 4.22 -2.01 -27.53
C LEU A 492 5.38 -1.89 -26.53
N GLU A 493 6.62 -2.15 -26.94
CA GLU A 493 7.79 -1.95 -26.08
C GLU A 493 7.94 -0.50 -25.60
N GLN A 494 7.62 0.48 -26.47
CA GLN A 494 7.65 1.89 -26.10
C GLN A 494 6.59 2.24 -25.03
N LEU A 495 5.47 1.54 -25.00
CA LEU A 495 4.44 1.71 -23.96
C LEU A 495 4.79 1.00 -22.67
N ALA A 496 5.47 -0.15 -22.75
CA ALA A 496 5.75 -1.02 -21.61
C ALA A 496 6.64 -0.36 -20.54
N GLY A 497 7.66 0.40 -20.94
CA GLY A 497 8.56 1.10 -20.01
C GLY A 497 7.83 2.15 -19.15
N PRO A 498 7.14 3.11 -19.78
CA PRO A 498 6.33 4.10 -19.07
C PRO A 498 5.22 3.48 -18.20
N TYR A 499 4.54 2.42 -18.66
CA TYR A 499 3.56 1.70 -17.85
C TYR A 499 4.19 1.12 -16.57
N ALA A 500 5.34 0.45 -16.72
CA ALA A 500 6.04 -0.11 -15.58
C ALA A 500 6.37 0.95 -14.51
N GLN A 501 6.79 2.14 -14.93
CA GLN A 501 7.12 3.24 -14.02
C GLN A 501 5.90 3.83 -13.32
N GLN A 502 4.75 3.89 -14.00
CA GLN A 502 3.57 4.60 -13.51
C GLN A 502 2.59 3.69 -12.76
N ALA A 503 2.51 2.39 -13.08
CA ALA A 503 1.50 1.48 -12.53
C ALA A 503 2.06 0.35 -11.66
N LEU A 504 3.23 -0.23 -11.98
CA LEU A 504 3.65 -1.49 -11.36
C LEU A 504 4.05 -1.37 -9.89
N THR A 505 4.43 -0.21 -9.40
CA THR A 505 4.78 -0.04 -7.98
C THR A 505 3.59 -0.36 -7.08
N GLN A 506 2.42 0.18 -7.39
CA GLN A 506 1.19 -0.07 -6.63
C GLN A 506 0.74 -1.53 -6.76
N THR A 507 0.89 -2.11 -7.96
CA THR A 507 0.60 -3.53 -8.18
C THR A 507 1.49 -4.44 -7.33
N ILE A 508 2.80 -4.19 -7.29
CA ILE A 508 3.75 -4.98 -6.47
C ILE A 508 3.42 -4.86 -4.99
N LEU A 509 3.07 -3.65 -4.52
CA LEU A 509 2.64 -3.43 -3.13
C LEU A 509 1.33 -4.14 -2.82
N CYS A 510 0.34 -4.07 -3.72
CA CYS A 510 -0.91 -4.81 -3.60
C CYS A 510 -0.66 -6.32 -3.53
N PHE A 511 0.18 -6.85 -4.41
CA PHE A 511 0.53 -8.26 -4.42
C PHE A 511 1.23 -8.68 -3.12
N LYS A 512 2.21 -7.91 -2.66
CA LYS A 512 2.87 -8.14 -1.36
C LYS A 512 1.87 -8.12 -0.20
N ASN A 513 0.98 -7.14 -0.15
CA ASN A 513 -0.06 -7.06 0.88
C ASN A 513 -1.02 -8.28 0.81
N THR A 514 -1.32 -8.74 -0.40
CA THR A 514 -2.11 -9.96 -0.61
C THR A 514 -1.39 -11.19 -0.06
N LEU A 515 -0.08 -11.30 -0.22
CA LEU A 515 0.72 -12.38 0.35
C LEU A 515 0.69 -12.36 1.89
N ASP A 516 0.78 -11.19 2.52
CA ASP A 516 0.62 -11.05 3.98
C ASP A 516 -0.78 -11.53 4.42
N TRP A 517 -1.82 -11.16 3.67
CA TRP A 517 -3.19 -11.55 3.96
C TRP A 517 -3.41 -13.05 3.75
N LEU A 518 -2.84 -13.66 2.70
CA LEU A 518 -2.88 -15.10 2.46
C LEU A 518 -2.18 -15.89 3.57
N SER A 519 -1.05 -15.40 4.07
CA SER A 519 -0.31 -16.04 5.16
C SER A 519 -0.91 -15.81 6.56
N GLY A 520 -1.97 -15.01 6.65
CA GLY A 520 -2.63 -14.68 7.91
C GLY A 520 -1.91 -13.61 8.74
N ASP A 521 -0.87 -12.98 8.22
CA ASP A 521 -0.04 -11.97 8.89
C ASP A 521 -0.65 -10.56 8.75
N THR A 522 -1.94 -10.45 9.04
CA THR A 522 -2.71 -9.21 8.86
C THR A 522 -2.20 -8.05 9.73
N ASP A 523 -1.49 -8.35 10.80
CA ASP A 523 -0.91 -7.32 11.67
C ASP A 523 0.15 -6.47 10.95
N LEU A 524 0.88 -7.03 9.98
CA LEU A 524 1.91 -6.32 9.21
C LEU A 524 1.35 -5.39 8.13
N LEU A 525 0.08 -5.52 7.79
CA LEU A 525 -0.57 -4.63 6.81
C LEU A 525 -0.58 -3.17 7.29
N ALA A 526 -0.73 -2.95 8.60
CA ALA A 526 -0.62 -1.62 9.19
C ALA A 526 0.75 -0.96 8.96
N VAL A 527 1.80 -1.75 8.77
CA VAL A 527 3.16 -1.27 8.48
C VAL A 527 3.26 -0.80 7.03
N SER A 528 2.70 -1.55 6.09
CA SER A 528 2.69 -1.20 4.66
C SER A 528 2.00 0.15 4.40
N ALA A 529 1.06 0.52 5.24
CA ALA A 529 0.35 1.80 5.18
C ALA A 529 1.23 3.04 5.28
N LYS A 530 2.39 2.93 5.91
CA LYS A 530 3.25 4.09 6.18
C LYS A 530 4.28 4.37 5.08
N ILE A 531 4.30 3.58 3.99
CA ILE A 531 5.10 3.89 2.79
C ILE A 531 4.52 5.08 2.03
N ILE A 532 3.21 5.25 2.11
CA ILE A 532 2.50 6.22 1.29
C ILE A 532 2.83 7.61 1.81
N GLN A 533 3.32 8.46 0.91
CA GLN A 533 3.66 9.86 1.19
C GLN A 533 2.52 10.55 1.94
N ASP A 534 2.89 11.41 2.91
CA ASP A 534 1.92 12.31 3.53
C ASP A 534 1.11 12.98 2.43
N PRO A 535 -0.21 12.86 2.42
CA PRO A 535 -1.00 13.68 1.53
C PRO A 535 -0.64 15.12 1.84
N ASN A 536 -0.33 15.89 0.81
CA ASN A 536 -0.18 17.35 0.95
C ASN A 536 -1.33 17.85 1.82
N LEU A 537 -1.04 18.78 2.75
CA LEU A 537 -2.04 19.36 3.64
C LEU A 537 -3.33 19.63 2.86
N VAL A 538 -4.31 18.76 3.03
CA VAL A 538 -5.63 18.94 2.45
C VAL A 538 -6.34 19.91 3.39
N TYR A 539 -6.30 21.18 3.04
CA TYR A 539 -7.15 22.17 3.68
C TYR A 539 -8.59 21.79 3.34
N GLY A 540 -9.34 21.30 4.34
CA GLY A 540 -10.65 20.71 4.17
C GLY A 540 -11.60 21.55 3.33
N ASP A 541 -12.55 20.92 2.66
CA ASP A 541 -13.67 21.46 1.91
C ASP A 541 -13.45 22.74 1.10
N VAL A 542 -12.33 22.81 0.37
CA VAL A 542 -12.30 23.63 -0.82
C VAL A 542 -13.30 23.01 -1.79
N SER A 543 -14.40 23.71 -2.08
CA SER A 543 -15.54 23.26 -2.86
C SER A 543 -15.12 22.35 -4.00
N LYS A 544 -15.56 21.10 -3.92
CA LYS A 544 -15.27 20.10 -4.95
C LYS A 544 -15.97 20.52 -6.23
N PRO A 545 -15.26 20.66 -7.35
CA PRO A 545 -15.94 21.03 -8.59
C PRO A 545 -16.87 19.92 -9.03
N SER A 546 -18.11 20.27 -9.38
CA SER A 546 -18.99 19.37 -10.13
C SER A 546 -18.43 19.23 -11.54
N PHE A 547 -18.22 17.99 -11.99
CA PHE A 547 -17.79 17.74 -13.36
C PHE A 547 -18.97 17.98 -14.32
N GLY A 548 -18.85 18.94 -15.23
CA GLY A 548 -19.78 19.13 -16.34
C GLY A 548 -19.41 18.20 -17.51
N ASP A 549 -20.43 17.69 -18.19
CA ASP A 549 -20.30 16.64 -19.21
C ASP A 549 -19.52 17.01 -20.49
N ASN A 550 -19.15 18.30 -20.69
CA ASN A 550 -18.48 18.79 -21.90
C ASN A 550 -17.57 20.00 -21.60
N GLU A 551 -16.60 19.86 -20.73
CA GLU A 551 -15.67 20.98 -20.45
C GLU A 551 -14.50 21.00 -21.44
N SER A 552 -14.18 22.17 -22.00
CA SER A 552 -13.00 22.38 -22.85
C SER A 552 -11.72 22.39 -22.00
N GLU A 553 -10.58 22.13 -22.64
CA GLU A 553 -9.25 22.14 -21.98
C GLU A 553 -8.95 23.49 -21.31
N GLU A 554 -9.45 24.59 -21.87
CA GLU A 554 -9.31 25.93 -21.31
C GLU A 554 -10.13 26.13 -20.03
N GLN A 555 -11.33 25.53 -19.98
CA GLN A 555 -12.18 25.52 -18.78
C GLN A 555 -11.57 24.66 -17.66
N LEU A 556 -10.93 23.55 -18.00
CA LEU A 556 -10.22 22.70 -17.05
C LEU A 556 -9.02 23.44 -16.42
N ARG A 557 -8.23 24.15 -17.23
CA ARG A 557 -7.09 24.96 -16.73
C ARG A 557 -7.57 26.11 -15.83
N LYS A 558 -8.63 26.81 -16.22
CA LYS A 558 -9.19 27.90 -15.43
C LYS A 558 -9.69 27.43 -14.07
N ARG A 559 -10.33 26.29 -14.05
CA ARG A 559 -10.82 25.65 -12.80
C ARG A 559 -9.69 25.16 -11.90
N ASP A 560 -8.61 24.65 -12.48
CA ASP A 560 -7.41 24.24 -11.73
C ASP A 560 -6.73 25.44 -11.06
N ASP A 561 -6.70 26.58 -11.74
CA ASP A 561 -6.19 27.84 -11.18
C ASP A 561 -7.11 28.41 -10.10
N GLU A 562 -8.44 28.31 -10.26
CA GLU A 562 -9.40 28.70 -9.23
C GLU A 562 -9.27 27.80 -7.97
N MET A 563 -9.05 26.50 -8.13
CA MET A 563 -8.80 25.58 -7.01
C MET A 563 -7.48 25.90 -6.31
N LYS A 564 -6.41 26.20 -7.05
CA LYS A 564 -5.12 26.60 -6.46
C LYS A 564 -5.26 27.90 -5.65
N GLN A 565 -6.00 28.88 -6.17
CA GLN A 565 -6.30 30.13 -5.47
C GLN A 565 -7.15 29.91 -4.21
N ALA A 566 -8.19 29.08 -4.29
CA ALA A 566 -9.04 28.75 -3.15
C ALA A 566 -8.24 28.01 -2.04
N ARG A 567 -7.36 27.07 -2.41
CA ARG A 567 -6.43 26.43 -1.46
C ARG A 567 -5.51 27.42 -0.79
N LYS A 568 -4.91 28.33 -1.56
CA LYS A 568 -4.03 29.38 -1.03
C LYS A 568 -4.78 30.29 -0.07
N HIS A 569 -5.99 30.72 -0.42
CA HIS A 569 -6.81 31.55 0.47
C HIS A 569 -7.17 30.84 1.78
N THR A 570 -7.47 29.55 1.73
CA THR A 570 -7.73 28.75 2.93
C THR A 570 -6.48 28.61 3.78
N GLN A 571 -5.32 28.36 3.17
CA GLN A 571 -4.02 28.31 3.83
C GLN A 571 -3.69 29.62 4.54
N ASP A 572 -3.85 30.74 3.85
CA ASP A 572 -3.60 32.06 4.40
C ASP A 572 -4.57 32.35 5.57
N SER A 573 -5.83 31.98 5.44
CA SER A 573 -6.85 32.14 6.50
C SER A 573 -6.48 31.33 7.76
N VAL A 574 -6.11 30.06 7.60
CA VAL A 574 -5.66 29.21 8.71
C VAL A 574 -4.40 29.79 9.37
N THR A 575 -3.43 30.22 8.58
CA THR A 575 -2.20 30.83 9.08
C THR A 575 -2.51 32.10 9.90
N TRP A 576 -3.38 32.99 9.40
CA TRP A 576 -3.78 34.21 10.11
C TRP A 576 -4.55 33.92 11.39
N VAL A 577 -5.49 32.96 11.36
CA VAL A 577 -6.27 32.57 12.54
C VAL A 577 -5.37 31.98 13.63
N LEU A 578 -4.43 31.11 13.27
CA LEU A 578 -3.50 30.51 14.24
C LEU A 578 -2.46 31.54 14.75
N THR A 579 -1.96 32.42 13.89
CA THR A 579 -0.92 33.38 14.25
C THR A 579 -1.45 34.55 15.06
N LEU A 580 -2.63 35.06 14.76
CA LEU A 580 -3.22 36.22 15.45
C LEU A 580 -4.40 35.85 16.36
N GLY A 581 -5.20 34.83 16.04
CA GLY A 581 -6.39 34.45 16.79
C GLY A 581 -6.08 34.05 18.22
N ILE A 582 -5.07 33.21 18.43
CA ILE A 582 -4.66 32.75 19.75
C ILE A 582 -4.12 33.91 20.60
N PRO A 583 -3.17 34.76 20.13
CA PRO A 583 -2.74 35.94 20.89
C PRO A 583 -3.87 36.93 21.20
N ILE A 584 -4.81 37.16 20.25
CA ILE A 584 -5.96 38.02 20.45
C ILE A 584 -6.89 37.48 21.54
N LEU A 585 -7.17 36.18 21.59
CA LEU A 585 -7.96 35.55 22.64
C LEU A 585 -7.31 35.74 24.02
N PHE A 586 -5.99 35.56 24.11
CA PHE A 586 -5.26 35.84 25.36
C PHE A 586 -5.29 37.30 25.77
N ALA A 587 -5.16 38.24 24.81
CA ALA A 587 -5.27 39.67 25.05
C ALA A 587 -6.67 40.04 25.53
N LEU A 588 -7.73 39.55 24.88
CA LEU A 588 -9.11 39.77 25.28
C LEU A 588 -9.39 39.21 26.68
N TYR A 589 -8.90 38.00 26.99
CA TYR A 589 -9.01 37.43 28.31
C TYR A 589 -8.27 38.29 29.36
N GLY A 590 -7.08 38.79 29.02
CA GLY A 590 -6.31 39.70 29.89
C GLY A 590 -7.06 40.98 30.18
N VAL A 591 -7.67 41.62 29.16
CA VAL A 591 -8.47 42.85 29.30
C VAL A 591 -9.76 42.58 30.11
N LEU A 592 -10.44 41.46 29.85
CA LEU A 592 -11.64 41.08 30.62
C LEU A 592 -11.31 40.86 32.08
N ARG A 593 -10.23 40.16 32.37
CA ARG A 593 -9.75 39.91 33.74
C ARG A 593 -9.30 41.20 34.42
N TRP A 594 -8.67 42.11 33.70
CA TRP A 594 -8.31 43.42 34.21
C TRP A 594 -9.56 44.23 34.59
N ARG A 595 -10.57 44.32 33.68
CA ARG A 595 -11.85 44.99 33.96
C ARG A 595 -12.59 44.42 35.16
N LEU A 596 -12.65 43.09 35.27
CA LEU A 596 -13.28 42.43 36.42
C LEU A 596 -12.56 42.75 37.73
N ARG A 597 -11.23 42.83 37.71
CA ARG A 597 -10.44 43.25 38.89
C ARG A 597 -10.65 44.74 39.23
N GLU A 598 -10.73 45.60 38.23
CA GLU A 598 -10.97 47.06 38.40
C GLU A 598 -12.35 47.30 39.00
N SER A 599 -13.42 46.61 38.48
CA SER A 599 -14.78 46.70 39.02
C SER A 599 -14.85 46.15 40.47
N ALA A 600 -14.16 45.05 40.75
CA ALA A 600 -14.09 44.50 42.12
C ALA A 600 -13.37 45.46 43.09
N ARG A 601 -12.34 46.20 42.62
CA ARG A 601 -11.65 47.24 43.42
C ARG A 601 -12.52 48.48 43.64
N ALA A 602 -13.30 48.90 42.64
CA ALA A 602 -14.20 50.03 42.73
C ALA A 602 -15.37 49.78 43.70
N ASN A 603 -15.77 48.51 43.89
CA ASN A 603 -16.86 48.13 44.80
C ASN A 603 -16.42 47.84 46.22
N VAL A 604 -15.11 47.96 46.55
CA VAL A 604 -14.65 47.86 47.95
C VAL A 604 -14.90 49.22 48.59
N SER A 605 -16.04 49.41 49.24
CA SER A 605 -16.29 50.57 50.09
C SER A 605 -15.28 50.56 51.25
N LEU A 606 -14.52 51.61 51.37
CA LEU A 606 -13.70 51.89 52.56
C LEU A 606 -14.67 52.16 53.72
N ALA A 607 -15.00 51.13 54.49
CA ALA A 607 -15.62 51.26 55.82
C ALA A 607 -14.54 51.31 56.88
#